data_ba1a199c3035cb08373dff1c658f28f1
#
_entry.id   ba1a199c3035cb08373dff1c658f28f1
#
_cell.length_a   1.000
_cell.length_b   1.000
_cell.length_c   1.000
_cell.angle_alpha   90.00
_cell.angle_beta   90.00
_cell.angle_gamma   90.00
#
_symmetry.space_group_name_H-M   'P 1'
#
loop_
_entity.id
_entity.type
_entity.pdbx_description
1 polymer ?
#
loop_
_entity_poly.entity_id
_entity_poly.type
_entity_poly.pdbx_seq_one_letter_code
_entity_poly.pdbx_strand_id
1 'polypeptide(L)'
;DGVHAKILDNGDLVVYWGEAKLYESVAKAMTDCMDSIEPYLTGAAHEQDVFLIRHYVDAGNAEVTARLLEYFNDKSILSANVEMRGACLIGFVHENYPSLPREEASVKAELDEVLSSWVKSTKMRLENRSLTKHAIEMFFFPMPSVEEFRKAIKAELRIEVKS
;
A
#
# COMPACT_ATOMS: atom_id res chain seq x y z
N ASP A 1 -2.67 -6.13 -3.06
CA ASP A 1 -3.69 -5.48 -2.25
C ASP A 1 -3.90 -6.32 -1.01
N GLY A 2 -4.12 -5.71 0.13
CA GLY A 2 -4.32 -6.46 1.36
C GLY A 2 -4.73 -5.58 2.52
N VAL A 3 -5.33 -6.23 3.52
CA VAL A 3 -5.64 -5.61 4.79
C VAL A 3 -4.76 -6.25 5.85
N HIS A 4 -4.03 -5.42 6.59
CA HIS A 4 -3.20 -5.82 7.71
C HIS A 4 -3.68 -5.12 8.96
N ALA A 5 -3.66 -5.82 10.09
CA ALA A 5 -4.09 -5.26 11.35
C ALA A 5 -3.15 -5.67 12.49
N LYS A 6 -3.00 -4.78 13.45
CA LYS A 6 -2.26 -5.06 14.70
C LYS A 6 -2.89 -4.31 15.86
N ILE A 7 -2.73 -4.87 17.06
CA ILE A 7 -3.04 -4.18 18.30
C ILE A 7 -1.76 -3.53 18.82
N LEU A 8 -1.82 -2.26 19.15
CA LEU A 8 -0.71 -1.51 19.76
C LEU A 8 -0.63 -1.81 21.27
N ASP A 9 0.49 -1.44 21.90
CA ASP A 9 0.71 -1.64 23.35
C ASP A 9 -0.33 -0.92 24.22
N ASN A 10 -0.91 0.17 23.72
CA ASN A 10 -2.00 0.90 24.37
C ASN A 10 -3.39 0.29 24.18
N GLY A 11 -3.48 -0.83 23.44
CA GLY A 11 -4.72 -1.53 23.15
C GLY A 11 -5.48 -1.04 21.92
N ASP A 12 -5.00 -0.01 21.20
CA ASP A 12 -5.65 0.46 19.97
C ASP A 12 -5.45 -0.52 18.81
N LEU A 13 -6.48 -0.68 18.00
CA LEU A 13 -6.40 -1.46 16.76
C LEU A 13 -5.96 -0.53 15.62
N VAL A 14 -4.85 -0.87 14.96
CA VAL A 14 -4.42 -0.21 13.72
C VAL A 14 -4.73 -1.12 12.55
N VAL A 15 -5.43 -0.59 11.57
CA VAL A 15 -5.78 -1.27 10.32
C VAL A 15 -5.09 -0.58 9.16
N TYR A 16 -4.23 -1.30 8.46
CA TYR A 16 -3.59 -0.84 7.23
C TYR A 16 -4.38 -1.34 6.03
N TRP A 17 -4.77 -0.42 5.18
CA TRP A 17 -5.27 -0.75 3.84
C TRP A 17 -4.11 -0.64 2.86
N GLY A 18 -3.69 -1.79 2.35
CA GLY A 18 -2.54 -1.91 1.47
C GLY A 18 -2.94 -2.01 0.00
N GLU A 19 -2.26 -1.24 -0.83
CA GLU A 19 -2.41 -1.25 -2.28
C GLU A 19 -1.05 -1.32 -2.96
N ALA A 20 -0.93 -2.16 -4.00
CA ALA A 20 0.29 -2.30 -4.79
C ALA A 20 0.03 -1.96 -6.25
N LYS A 21 0.82 -1.06 -6.81
CA LYS A 21 0.76 -0.68 -8.22
C LYS A 21 2.12 -0.81 -8.88
N LEU A 22 2.15 -1.50 -10.00
CA LEU A 22 3.34 -1.76 -10.82
C LEU A 22 3.11 -1.18 -12.21
N TYR A 23 3.65 0.01 -12.46
CA TYR A 23 3.52 0.73 -13.72
C TYR A 23 4.89 1.23 -14.22
N GLU A 24 4.99 1.56 -15.49
CA GLU A 24 6.16 2.25 -16.02
C GLU A 24 6.33 3.65 -15.41
N SER A 25 5.23 4.36 -15.21
CA SER A 25 5.20 5.72 -14.66
C SER A 25 4.96 5.74 -13.16
N VAL A 26 5.90 6.29 -12.39
CA VAL A 26 5.75 6.52 -10.96
C VAL A 26 4.55 7.42 -10.64
N ALA A 27 4.32 8.45 -11.47
CA ALA A 27 3.22 9.39 -11.27
C ALA A 27 1.85 8.71 -11.39
N LYS A 28 1.71 7.81 -12.39
CA LYS A 28 0.49 7.01 -12.56
C LYS A 28 0.31 6.03 -11.42
N ALA A 29 1.37 5.32 -11.02
CA ALA A 29 1.32 4.37 -9.91
C ALA A 29 0.89 5.03 -8.59
N MET A 30 1.45 6.21 -8.26
CA MET A 30 1.04 6.99 -7.09
C MET A 30 -0.44 7.40 -7.14
N THR A 31 -0.90 7.91 -8.29
CA THR A 31 -2.29 8.34 -8.46
C THR A 31 -3.24 7.18 -8.23
N ASP A 32 -3.06 6.09 -8.96
CA ASP A 32 -3.94 4.93 -8.92
C ASP A 32 -3.90 4.23 -7.54
N CYS A 33 -2.75 4.27 -6.84
CA CYS A 33 -2.63 3.73 -5.49
C CYS A 33 -3.45 4.54 -4.49
N MET A 34 -3.33 5.88 -4.53
CA MET A 34 -4.08 6.77 -3.66
C MET A 34 -5.60 6.71 -3.94
N ASP A 35 -5.99 6.65 -5.21
CA ASP A 35 -7.40 6.50 -5.59
C ASP A 35 -8.00 5.19 -5.06
N SER A 36 -7.20 4.12 -4.99
CA SER A 36 -7.63 2.84 -4.44
C SER A 36 -7.80 2.86 -2.93
N ILE A 37 -6.93 3.54 -2.17
CA ILE A 37 -6.99 3.55 -0.69
C ILE A 37 -7.90 4.64 -0.12
N GLU A 38 -8.15 5.73 -0.85
CA GLU A 38 -8.94 6.87 -0.40
C GLU A 38 -10.32 6.49 0.15
N PRO A 39 -11.14 5.64 -0.52
CA PRO A 39 -12.45 5.27 -0.03
C PRO A 39 -12.44 4.61 1.36
N TYR A 40 -11.40 3.84 1.65
CA TYR A 40 -11.26 3.15 2.94
C TYR A 40 -10.84 4.10 4.06
N LEU A 41 -9.92 5.03 3.77
CA LEU A 41 -9.46 6.02 4.73
C LEU A 41 -10.52 7.07 5.04
N THR A 42 -11.35 7.42 4.06
CA THR A 42 -12.43 8.40 4.22
C THR A 42 -13.76 7.81 4.70
N GLY A 43 -13.85 6.49 4.82
CA GLY A 43 -15.06 5.78 5.23
C GLY A 43 -16.10 5.59 4.11
N ALA A 44 -15.72 5.89 2.87
CA ALA A 44 -16.57 5.71 1.68
C ALA A 44 -16.38 4.34 0.99
N ALA A 45 -15.72 3.38 1.67
CA ALA A 45 -15.44 2.06 1.13
C ALA A 45 -16.72 1.32 0.72
N HIS A 46 -16.64 0.57 -0.38
CA HIS A 46 -17.74 -0.22 -0.90
C HIS A 46 -18.15 -1.33 0.08
N GLU A 47 -19.45 -1.52 0.27
CA GLU A 47 -20.00 -2.58 1.14
C GLU A 47 -19.50 -3.98 0.74
N GLN A 48 -19.24 -4.21 -0.55
CA GLN A 48 -18.74 -5.48 -1.04
C GLN A 48 -17.36 -5.84 -0.50
N ASP A 49 -16.44 -4.86 -0.42
CA ASP A 49 -15.08 -5.10 0.08
C ASP A 49 -15.10 -5.37 1.59
N VAL A 50 -15.93 -4.64 2.32
CA VAL A 50 -16.18 -4.87 3.74
C VAL A 50 -16.80 -6.26 3.97
N PHE A 51 -17.72 -6.69 3.10
CA PHE A 51 -18.30 -8.03 3.15
C PHE A 51 -17.22 -9.13 2.96
N LEU A 52 -16.34 -8.98 1.98
CA LEU A 52 -15.23 -9.94 1.75
C LEU A 52 -14.31 -10.04 2.97
N ILE A 53 -13.93 -8.91 3.56
CA ILE A 53 -13.11 -8.90 4.77
C ILE A 53 -13.80 -9.67 5.89
N ARG A 54 -15.08 -9.39 6.15
CA ARG A 54 -15.85 -10.08 7.20
C ARG A 54 -15.88 -11.60 7.06
N HIS A 55 -15.86 -12.10 5.82
CA HIS A 55 -16.00 -13.53 5.55
C HIS A 55 -14.67 -14.28 5.43
N TYR A 56 -13.60 -13.59 5.03
CA TYR A 56 -12.34 -14.24 4.68
C TYR A 56 -11.13 -13.76 5.47
N VAL A 57 -11.33 -12.79 6.40
CA VAL A 57 -10.18 -12.29 7.15
C VAL A 57 -9.64 -13.34 8.11
N ASP A 58 -8.35 -13.59 8.03
CA ASP A 58 -7.56 -14.27 9.03
C ASP A 58 -6.26 -13.47 9.22
N ALA A 59 -6.13 -12.81 10.35
CA ALA A 59 -4.96 -11.99 10.66
C ALA A 59 -3.80 -12.83 11.25
N GLY A 60 -3.89 -14.17 11.24
CA GLY A 60 -2.89 -15.04 11.87
C GLY A 60 -2.84 -14.94 13.41
N ASN A 61 -3.71 -14.11 13.99
CA ASN A 61 -3.85 -13.91 15.44
C ASN A 61 -5.34 -13.80 15.78
N ALA A 62 -5.84 -14.69 16.62
CA ALA A 62 -7.27 -14.80 16.93
C ALA A 62 -7.85 -13.52 17.57
N GLU A 63 -7.09 -12.83 18.42
CA GLU A 63 -7.53 -11.59 19.06
C GLU A 63 -7.64 -10.44 18.04
N VAL A 64 -6.63 -10.28 17.19
CA VAL A 64 -6.65 -9.27 16.10
C VAL A 64 -7.80 -9.54 15.14
N THR A 65 -7.99 -10.80 14.74
CA THR A 65 -9.09 -11.21 13.86
C THR A 65 -10.44 -10.88 14.48
N ALA A 66 -10.65 -11.23 15.74
CA ALA A 66 -11.91 -10.95 16.44
C ALA A 66 -12.22 -9.45 16.50
N ARG A 67 -11.25 -8.62 16.89
CA ARG A 67 -11.41 -7.15 16.96
C ARG A 67 -11.63 -6.52 15.59
N LEU A 68 -10.96 -7.02 14.55
CA LEU A 68 -11.15 -6.55 13.19
C LEU A 68 -12.57 -6.85 12.69
N LEU A 69 -13.07 -8.06 12.93
CA LEU A 69 -14.44 -8.44 12.59
C LEU A 69 -15.47 -7.64 13.37
N GLU A 70 -15.24 -7.40 14.65
CA GLU A 70 -16.12 -6.55 15.48
C GLU A 70 -16.17 -5.11 14.94
N TYR A 71 -15.03 -4.53 14.60
CA TYR A 71 -14.96 -3.20 13.99
C TYR A 71 -15.76 -3.11 12.67
N PHE A 72 -15.60 -4.09 11.79
CA PHE A 72 -16.33 -4.09 10.52
C PHE A 72 -17.82 -4.41 10.67
N ASN A 73 -18.23 -5.08 11.75
CA ASN A 73 -19.64 -5.34 12.03
C ASN A 73 -20.36 -4.16 12.69
N ASP A 74 -19.68 -3.48 13.61
CA ASP A 74 -20.24 -2.34 14.34
C ASP A 74 -19.21 -1.23 14.49
N LYS A 75 -19.06 -0.43 13.43
CA LYS A 75 -18.13 0.72 13.40
C LYS A 75 -18.38 1.75 14.51
N SER A 76 -19.59 1.79 15.07
CA SER A 76 -19.96 2.81 16.06
C SER A 76 -19.35 2.57 17.45
N ILE A 77 -19.16 1.30 17.80
CA ILE A 77 -18.69 0.91 19.16
C ILE A 77 -17.17 1.05 19.28
N LEU A 78 -16.42 0.76 18.20
CA LEU A 78 -14.96 0.70 18.25
C LEU A 78 -14.23 1.86 17.56
N SER A 79 -14.96 2.80 16.97
CA SER A 79 -14.35 3.89 16.19
C SER A 79 -13.35 4.75 16.97
N ALA A 80 -13.50 4.85 18.28
CA ALA A 80 -12.60 5.62 19.14
C ALA A 80 -11.22 4.97 19.34
N ASN A 81 -11.12 3.64 19.12
CA ASN A 81 -9.91 2.85 19.38
C ASN A 81 -9.39 2.16 18.10
N VAL A 82 -9.78 2.66 16.93
CA VAL A 82 -9.35 2.14 15.64
C VAL A 82 -8.74 3.24 14.80
N GLU A 83 -7.50 3.07 14.42
CA GLU A 83 -6.78 3.94 13.50
C GLU A 83 -6.69 3.29 12.13
N MET A 84 -7.25 3.96 11.11
CA MET A 84 -7.12 3.55 9.72
C MET A 84 -5.89 4.19 9.08
N ARG A 85 -5.01 3.38 8.50
CA ARG A 85 -3.80 3.80 7.80
C ARG A 85 -3.78 3.27 6.37
N GLY A 86 -3.11 4.00 5.49
CA GLY A 86 -2.84 3.55 4.13
C GLY A 86 -1.42 3.01 4.00
N ALA A 87 -1.23 2.02 3.11
CA ALA A 87 0.08 1.56 2.69
C ALA A 87 0.11 1.41 1.17
N CYS A 88 1.00 2.13 0.51
CA CYS A 88 1.14 2.11 -0.95
C CYS A 88 2.49 1.54 -1.35
N LEU A 89 2.51 0.41 -2.03
CA LEU A 89 3.70 -0.11 -2.70
C LEU A 89 3.68 0.31 -4.17
N ILE A 90 4.64 1.15 -4.56
CA ILE A 90 4.73 1.77 -5.88
C ILE A 90 5.95 1.24 -6.59
N GLY A 91 5.74 0.28 -7.49
CA GLY A 91 6.78 -0.21 -8.40
C GLY A 91 6.73 0.51 -9.74
N PHE A 92 7.89 0.92 -10.26
CA PHE A 92 7.98 1.70 -11.49
C PHE A 92 9.32 1.53 -12.18
N VAL A 93 9.35 1.89 -13.48
CA VAL A 93 10.61 1.92 -14.24
C VAL A 93 11.41 3.16 -13.88
N HIS A 94 12.68 2.95 -13.55
CA HIS A 94 13.65 4.04 -13.35
C HIS A 94 14.74 3.93 -14.41
N GLU A 95 14.83 4.93 -15.29
CA GLU A 95 15.71 4.91 -16.46
C GLU A 95 17.19 4.75 -16.12
N ASN A 96 17.61 5.38 -15.01
CA ASN A 96 18.99 5.31 -14.52
C ASN A 96 19.17 4.20 -13.47
N TYR A 97 18.39 3.13 -13.54
CA TYR A 97 18.53 2.03 -12.58
C TYR A 97 19.95 1.44 -12.65
N PRO A 98 20.74 1.49 -11.55
CA PRO A 98 22.15 1.14 -11.59
C PRO A 98 22.37 -0.29 -12.07
N SER A 99 23.38 -0.51 -12.91
CA SER A 99 23.81 -1.85 -13.34
C SER A 99 24.44 -2.64 -12.18
N LEU A 100 24.42 -3.95 -12.28
CA LEU A 100 25.08 -4.83 -11.30
C LEU A 100 26.61 -4.90 -11.56
N PRO A 101 27.47 -5.04 -10.52
CA PRO A 101 27.15 -4.96 -9.09
C PRO A 101 26.83 -3.53 -8.66
N ARG A 102 25.91 -3.37 -7.69
CA ARG A 102 25.52 -2.07 -7.17
C ARG A 102 26.15 -1.83 -5.82
N GLU A 103 26.77 -0.69 -5.67
CA GLU A 103 27.22 -0.21 -4.37
C GLU A 103 26.10 0.60 -3.72
N GLU A 104 25.83 0.35 -2.45
CA GLU A 104 24.78 1.02 -1.69
C GLU A 104 24.88 2.54 -1.75
N ALA A 105 26.09 3.07 -1.63
CA ALA A 105 26.36 4.51 -1.69
C ALA A 105 25.94 5.14 -3.03
N SER A 106 26.17 4.45 -4.15
CA SER A 106 25.81 4.93 -5.49
C SER A 106 24.29 4.91 -5.68
N VAL A 107 23.62 3.83 -5.23
CA VAL A 107 22.16 3.72 -5.28
C VAL A 107 21.50 4.79 -4.44
N LYS A 108 22.02 5.01 -3.22
CA LYS A 108 21.50 6.04 -2.32
C LYS A 108 21.64 7.44 -2.91
N ALA A 109 22.82 7.79 -3.43
CA ALA A 109 23.05 9.12 -4.01
C ALA A 109 22.10 9.42 -5.19
N GLU A 110 21.87 8.44 -6.06
CA GLU A 110 20.96 8.58 -7.20
C GLU A 110 19.49 8.70 -6.75
N LEU A 111 19.08 7.89 -5.77
CA LEU A 111 17.72 7.96 -5.25
C LEU A 111 17.45 9.23 -4.44
N ASP A 112 18.41 9.73 -3.68
CA ASP A 112 18.27 10.97 -2.89
C ASP A 112 17.93 12.18 -3.78
N GLU A 113 18.46 12.23 -5.01
CA GLU A 113 18.16 13.30 -5.97
C GLU A 113 16.69 13.29 -6.41
N VAL A 114 16.14 12.12 -6.68
CA VAL A 114 14.75 11.98 -7.16
C VAL A 114 13.72 11.91 -6.03
N LEU A 115 14.10 11.42 -4.84
CA LEU A 115 13.21 11.31 -3.68
C LEU A 115 12.55 12.63 -3.30
N SER A 116 13.28 13.73 -3.35
CA SER A 116 12.75 15.07 -3.02
C SER A 116 11.58 15.45 -3.93
N SER A 117 11.64 15.11 -5.22
CA SER A 117 10.57 15.38 -6.18
C SER A 117 9.36 14.49 -5.93
N TRP A 118 9.59 13.21 -5.59
CA TRP A 118 8.50 12.26 -5.28
C TRP A 118 7.79 12.61 -3.98
N VAL A 119 8.54 13.01 -2.94
CA VAL A 119 7.97 13.48 -1.68
C VAL A 119 7.08 14.69 -1.90
N LYS A 120 7.56 15.68 -2.67
CA LYS A 120 6.77 16.87 -3.02
C LYS A 120 5.51 16.50 -3.81
N SER A 121 5.64 15.64 -4.80
CA SER A 121 4.53 15.17 -5.63
C SER A 121 3.50 14.37 -4.81
N THR A 122 3.97 13.52 -3.90
CA THR A 122 3.12 12.77 -2.97
C THR A 122 2.33 13.71 -2.07
N LYS A 123 3.01 14.67 -1.44
CA LYS A 123 2.36 15.66 -0.56
C LYS A 123 1.25 16.42 -1.28
N MET A 124 1.50 16.91 -2.46
CA MET A 124 0.51 17.63 -3.27
C MET A 124 -0.71 16.74 -3.61
N ARG A 125 -0.49 15.45 -3.90
CA ARG A 125 -1.58 14.50 -4.17
C ARG A 125 -2.42 14.20 -2.94
N LEU A 126 -1.79 14.09 -1.76
CA LEU A 126 -2.49 13.91 -0.49
C LEU A 126 -3.34 15.14 -0.13
N GLU A 127 -2.79 16.34 -0.34
CA GLU A 127 -3.51 17.61 -0.14
C GLU A 127 -4.75 17.70 -1.04
N ASN A 128 -4.60 17.40 -2.33
CA ASN A 128 -5.69 17.43 -3.30
C ASN A 128 -6.84 16.44 -3.00
N ARG A 129 -6.55 15.37 -2.24
CA ARG A 129 -7.53 14.34 -1.82
C ARG A 129 -8.01 14.50 -0.38
N SER A 130 -7.59 15.55 0.32
CA SER A 130 -7.87 15.73 1.75
C SER A 130 -7.40 14.55 2.62
N LEU A 131 -6.35 13.85 2.18
CA LEU A 131 -5.77 12.69 2.88
C LEU A 131 -4.65 13.05 3.85
N THR A 132 -4.29 14.32 4.00
CA THR A 132 -3.17 14.78 4.84
C THR A 132 -3.34 14.47 6.34
N LYS A 133 -4.56 14.21 6.78
CA LYS A 133 -4.87 13.83 8.17
C LYS A 133 -4.69 12.33 8.45
N HIS A 134 -4.50 11.54 7.40
CA HIS A 134 -4.32 10.09 7.52
C HIS A 134 -2.85 9.72 7.48
N ALA A 135 -2.44 8.73 8.27
CA ALA A 135 -1.12 8.13 8.17
C ALA A 135 -1.08 7.23 6.93
N ILE A 136 -0.25 7.58 5.96
CA ILE A 136 -0.06 6.81 4.72
C ILE A 136 1.43 6.54 4.54
N GLU A 137 1.78 5.27 4.50
CA GLU A 137 3.13 4.81 4.24
C GLU A 137 3.32 4.58 2.74
N MET A 138 4.38 5.15 2.17
CA MET A 138 4.68 5.04 0.74
C MET A 138 6.00 4.30 0.56
N PHE A 139 5.95 3.16 -0.12
CA PHE A 139 7.11 2.36 -0.47
C PHE A 139 7.38 2.48 -1.96
N PHE A 140 8.53 3.07 -2.31
CA PHE A 140 8.96 3.23 -3.70
C PHE A 140 9.91 2.10 -4.07
N PHE A 141 9.55 1.37 -5.10
CA PHE A 141 10.30 0.23 -5.60
C PHE A 141 10.70 0.45 -7.08
N PRO A 142 11.83 1.15 -7.33
CA PRO A 142 12.35 1.35 -8.66
C PRO A 142 12.89 0.04 -9.25
N MET A 143 12.69 -0.18 -10.54
CA MET A 143 13.19 -1.36 -11.25
C MET A 143 13.58 -1.01 -12.70
N PRO A 144 14.44 -1.79 -13.34
CA PRO A 144 14.84 -1.53 -14.73
C PRO A 144 13.70 -1.81 -15.72
N SER A 145 12.81 -2.75 -15.40
CA SER A 145 11.67 -3.11 -16.24
C SER A 145 10.57 -3.77 -15.41
N VAL A 146 9.39 -3.19 -15.46
CA VAL A 146 8.18 -3.78 -14.84
C VAL A 146 7.77 -5.07 -15.54
N GLU A 147 7.92 -5.13 -16.85
CA GLU A 147 7.57 -6.34 -17.64
C GLU A 147 8.47 -7.54 -17.28
N GLU A 148 9.79 -7.32 -17.22
CA GLU A 148 10.75 -8.35 -16.83
C GLU A 148 10.51 -8.83 -15.40
N PHE A 149 10.23 -7.90 -14.48
CA PHE A 149 9.88 -8.24 -13.11
C PHE A 149 8.61 -9.11 -13.05
N ARG A 150 7.56 -8.74 -13.78
CA ARG A 150 6.33 -9.55 -13.85
C ARG A 150 6.56 -10.94 -14.43
N LYS A 151 7.40 -11.06 -15.46
CA LYS A 151 7.79 -12.35 -16.03
C LYS A 151 8.53 -13.21 -15.00
N ALA A 152 9.49 -12.62 -14.29
CA ALA A 152 10.26 -13.33 -13.28
C ALA A 152 9.36 -13.83 -12.13
N ILE A 153 8.46 -12.99 -11.61
CA ILE A 153 7.51 -13.39 -10.55
C ILE A 153 6.57 -14.51 -11.03
N LYS A 154 6.03 -14.41 -12.24
CA LYS A 154 5.18 -15.47 -12.81
C LYS A 154 5.91 -16.80 -12.95
N ALA A 155 7.15 -16.76 -13.39
CA ALA A 155 7.98 -17.96 -13.51
C ALA A 155 8.27 -18.59 -12.14
N GLU A 156 8.62 -17.77 -11.15
CA GLU A 156 8.92 -18.24 -9.78
C GLU A 156 7.69 -18.85 -9.09
N LEU A 157 6.55 -18.20 -9.23
CA LEU A 157 5.28 -18.67 -8.66
C LEU A 157 4.62 -19.78 -9.48
N ARG A 158 5.21 -20.20 -10.60
CA ARG A 158 4.65 -21.20 -11.54
C ARG A 158 3.22 -20.90 -11.95
N ILE A 159 2.89 -19.62 -12.11
CA ILE A 159 1.56 -19.18 -12.55
C ILE A 159 1.47 -19.43 -14.06
N GLU A 160 0.79 -20.50 -14.47
CA GLU A 160 0.43 -20.72 -15.87
C GLU A 160 -0.64 -19.70 -16.28
N VAL A 161 -0.30 -18.82 -17.21
CA VAL A 161 -1.28 -17.97 -17.86
C VAL A 161 -2.00 -18.85 -18.90
N LYS A 162 -3.21 -19.28 -18.61
CA LYS A 162 -4.07 -19.84 -19.65
C LYS A 162 -4.32 -18.73 -20.68
N SER A 163 -3.77 -18.90 -21.87
CA SER A 163 -3.98 -18.08 -23.07
C SER A 163 -5.42 -18.17 -23.55
#